data_b098beeb3c7520218c6719b27a7f3d6a
#
_entry.id   b098beeb3c7520218c6719b27a7f3d6a
#
_cell.length_a   1.000
_cell.length_b   1.000
_cell.length_c   1.000
_cell.angle_alpha   90.00
_cell.angle_beta   90.00
_cell.angle_gamma   90.00
#
_symmetry.space_group_name_H-M   'P 1'
#
loop_
_entity.id
_entity.type
_entity.pdbx_description
1 polymer ?
#
loop_
_entity_poly.entity_id
_entity_poly.type
_entity_poly.pdbx_seq_one_letter_code
_entity_poly.pdbx_strand_id
1 'polypeptide(L)'
;MSSLNLKGLAHVVVVAGLSLGLSACFRPLHGPTASGESLQTVLASIDVPEVKWPPALANTGHYLRSELVYALNGSGSDTPKRYSLKLALRESQSSPVVDTETGTASSVIVGGTLTYTLTSLDGKTVVAQGTATSSTSFDRFPQRFANIRAARDAEIRLARDLAQQVRTRLSATLATAS
;
A
#
# COMPACT_ATOMS: atom_id res chain seq x y z
N MET A 1 5.52 -25.78 -57.86
CA MET A 1 4.43 -26.17 -56.93
C MET A 1 5.06 -26.32 -55.54
N SER A 2 4.78 -25.35 -54.71
CA SER A 2 5.45 -25.21 -53.39
C SER A 2 4.84 -26.19 -52.41
N SER A 3 5.60 -27.22 -51.97
CA SER A 3 5.17 -28.11 -50.92
C SER A 3 5.18 -27.32 -49.61
N LEU A 4 4.03 -26.88 -49.12
CA LEU A 4 3.88 -26.32 -47.79
C LEU A 4 4.39 -27.35 -46.78
N ASN A 5 5.45 -26.99 -46.06
CA ASN A 5 6.03 -27.85 -45.05
C ASN A 5 5.05 -27.97 -43.87
N LEU A 6 4.27 -29.03 -43.84
CA LEU A 6 3.24 -29.32 -42.84
C LEU A 6 3.82 -29.26 -41.40
N LYS A 7 5.11 -29.63 -41.25
CA LYS A 7 5.84 -29.50 -39.97
C LYS A 7 6.08 -28.03 -39.60
N GLY A 8 6.38 -27.14 -40.56
CA GLY A 8 6.53 -25.71 -40.28
C GLY A 8 5.21 -25.03 -39.89
N LEU A 9 4.12 -25.41 -40.53
CA LEU A 9 2.79 -24.92 -40.17
C LEU A 9 2.37 -25.33 -38.75
N ALA A 10 2.64 -26.59 -38.40
CA ALA A 10 2.37 -27.10 -37.03
C ALA A 10 3.15 -26.34 -35.96
N HIS A 11 4.42 -26.01 -36.18
CA HIS A 11 5.22 -25.21 -35.23
C HIS A 11 4.69 -23.78 -35.09
N VAL A 12 4.28 -23.13 -36.15
CA VAL A 12 3.71 -21.78 -36.12
C VAL A 12 2.40 -21.77 -35.33
N VAL A 13 1.53 -22.76 -35.52
CA VAL A 13 0.27 -22.87 -34.79
C VAL A 13 0.50 -23.11 -33.27
N VAL A 14 1.47 -23.96 -32.94
CA VAL A 14 1.81 -24.22 -31.51
C VAL A 14 2.39 -22.95 -30.86
N VAL A 15 3.30 -22.23 -31.50
CA VAL A 15 3.88 -21.00 -30.98
C VAL A 15 2.80 -19.89 -30.85
N ALA A 16 1.90 -19.75 -31.84
CA ALA A 16 0.80 -18.81 -31.75
C ALA A 16 -0.20 -19.17 -30.63
N GLY A 17 -0.46 -20.46 -30.41
CA GLY A 17 -1.31 -20.93 -29.32
C GLY A 17 -0.71 -20.68 -27.93
N LEU A 18 0.59 -20.88 -27.78
CA LEU A 18 1.29 -20.58 -26.53
C LEU A 18 1.32 -19.07 -26.23
N SER A 19 1.53 -18.21 -27.23
CA SER A 19 1.57 -16.76 -27.03
C SER A 19 0.20 -16.17 -26.67
N LEU A 20 -0.89 -16.71 -27.18
CA LEU A 20 -2.26 -16.33 -26.80
C LEU A 20 -2.64 -16.79 -25.39
N GLY A 21 -2.10 -17.93 -24.92
CA GLY A 21 -2.33 -18.44 -23.56
C GLY A 21 -1.64 -17.62 -22.46
N LEU A 22 -0.50 -17.02 -22.74
CA LEU A 22 0.23 -16.20 -21.77
C LEU A 22 -0.40 -14.82 -21.53
N SER A 23 -1.13 -14.26 -22.48
CA SER A 23 -1.80 -12.96 -22.31
C SER A 23 -3.05 -13.04 -21.41
N ALA A 24 -3.63 -14.20 -21.21
CA ALA A 24 -4.81 -14.40 -20.34
C ALA A 24 -4.48 -14.28 -18.83
N CYS A 25 -3.20 -14.42 -18.43
CA CYS A 25 -2.78 -14.33 -17.04
C CYS A 25 -2.45 -12.89 -16.58
N PHE A 26 -2.38 -11.93 -17.51
CA PHE A 26 -2.09 -10.52 -17.18
C PHE A 26 -3.38 -9.72 -17.05
N ARG A 27 -3.97 -9.70 -15.85
CA ARG A 27 -5.03 -8.75 -15.55
C ARG A 27 -4.38 -7.44 -15.05
N PRO A 28 -4.56 -6.31 -15.75
CA PRO A 28 -3.96 -5.05 -15.30
C PRO A 28 -4.54 -4.67 -13.94
N LEU A 29 -3.67 -4.34 -12.99
CA LEU A 29 -4.03 -3.96 -11.60
C LEU A 29 -5.01 -2.76 -11.54
N HIS A 30 -5.09 -1.97 -12.60
CA HIS A 30 -5.97 -0.82 -12.76
C HIS A 30 -7.10 -1.05 -13.78
N GLY A 31 -7.34 -2.31 -14.16
CA GLY A 31 -8.45 -2.68 -15.04
C GLY A 31 -9.81 -2.65 -14.31
N PRO A 32 -10.91 -2.88 -15.03
CA PRO A 32 -12.23 -3.00 -14.42
C PRO A 32 -12.25 -4.18 -13.44
N THR A 33 -12.98 -4.03 -12.35
CA THR A 33 -13.24 -5.08 -11.36
C THR A 33 -14.04 -6.23 -12.00
N ALA A 34 -14.23 -7.32 -11.28
CA ALA A 34 -15.06 -8.43 -11.75
C ALA A 34 -16.52 -8.00 -12.01
N SER A 35 -17.01 -7.00 -11.29
CA SER A 35 -18.34 -6.39 -11.48
C SER A 35 -18.40 -5.37 -12.64
N GLY A 36 -17.29 -5.09 -13.33
CA GLY A 36 -17.22 -4.13 -14.44
C GLY A 36 -17.02 -2.67 -14.01
N GLU A 37 -17.08 -2.37 -12.73
CA GLU A 37 -16.81 -1.02 -12.19
C GLU A 37 -15.30 -0.73 -12.20
N SER A 38 -14.90 0.53 -12.37
CA SER A 38 -13.48 0.87 -12.32
C SER A 38 -12.92 0.65 -10.90
N LEU A 39 -11.76 0.03 -10.79
CA LEU A 39 -11.11 -0.19 -9.50
C LEU A 39 -10.91 1.13 -8.74
N GLN A 40 -10.62 2.22 -9.45
CA GLN A 40 -10.45 3.55 -8.84
C GLN A 40 -11.74 4.04 -8.18
N THR A 41 -12.90 3.83 -8.79
CA THR A 41 -14.21 4.18 -8.19
C THR A 41 -14.47 3.34 -6.93
N VAL A 42 -14.15 2.05 -6.98
CA VAL A 42 -14.29 1.16 -5.81
C VAL A 42 -13.37 1.61 -4.68
N LEU A 43 -12.12 1.93 -4.96
CA LEU A 43 -11.17 2.45 -3.95
C LEU A 43 -11.63 3.80 -3.39
N ALA A 44 -12.15 4.69 -4.22
CA ALA A 44 -12.68 5.99 -3.79
C ALA A 44 -13.94 5.86 -2.91
N SER A 45 -14.65 4.72 -2.97
CA SER A 45 -15.80 4.44 -2.09
C SER A 45 -15.41 3.98 -0.68
N ILE A 46 -14.11 3.87 -0.38
CA ILE A 46 -13.62 3.54 0.97
C ILE A 46 -13.59 4.82 1.81
N ASP A 47 -14.21 4.77 2.97
CA ASP A 47 -14.06 5.79 4.00
C ASP A 47 -12.87 5.46 4.91
N VAL A 48 -12.05 6.48 5.21
CA VAL A 48 -10.95 6.39 6.17
C VAL A 48 -11.30 7.28 7.36
N PRO A 49 -12.01 6.77 8.37
CA PRO A 49 -12.44 7.57 9.49
C PRO A 49 -11.25 8.13 10.28
N GLU A 50 -11.51 9.21 10.99
CA GLU A 50 -10.52 9.79 11.88
C GLU A 50 -10.31 8.87 13.09
N VAL A 51 -9.05 8.56 13.36
CA VAL A 51 -8.64 7.75 14.51
C VAL A 51 -7.96 8.66 15.54
N LYS A 52 -8.38 8.58 16.79
CA LYS A 52 -7.70 9.26 17.90
C LYS A 52 -6.46 8.43 18.28
N TRP A 53 -5.31 8.90 17.86
CA TRP A 53 -4.03 8.27 18.15
C TRP A 53 -3.50 8.72 19.53
N PRO A 54 -2.78 7.86 20.26
CA PRO A 54 -1.98 8.28 21.40
C PRO A 54 -0.98 9.38 21.00
N PRO A 55 -0.58 10.28 21.91
CA PRO A 55 0.33 11.38 21.59
C PRO A 55 1.62 10.96 20.87
N ALA A 56 2.17 9.79 21.23
CA ALA A 56 3.38 9.24 20.60
C ALA A 56 3.19 8.84 19.14
N LEU A 57 1.95 8.58 18.69
CA LEU A 57 1.62 8.16 17.33
C LEU A 57 0.85 9.26 16.56
N ALA A 58 0.61 10.41 17.17
CA ALA A 58 -0.27 11.44 16.62
C ALA A 58 0.22 11.95 15.25
N ASN A 59 1.51 12.19 15.10
CA ASN A 59 2.10 12.67 13.84
C ASN A 59 2.03 11.59 12.76
N THR A 60 2.60 10.42 13.02
CA THR A 60 2.61 9.30 12.07
C THR A 60 1.19 8.89 11.67
N GLY A 61 0.27 8.84 12.63
CA GLY A 61 -1.13 8.53 12.37
C GLY A 61 -1.85 9.57 11.52
N HIS A 62 -1.54 10.85 11.72
CA HIS A 62 -2.06 11.94 10.88
C HIS A 62 -1.56 11.82 9.42
N TYR A 63 -0.25 11.62 9.24
CA TYR A 63 0.33 11.43 7.91
C TYR A 63 -0.21 10.16 7.24
N LEU A 64 -0.32 9.06 7.98
CA LEU A 64 -0.86 7.80 7.48
C LEU A 64 -2.30 7.97 6.95
N ARG A 65 -3.17 8.65 7.71
CA ARG A 65 -4.53 8.91 7.25
C ARG A 65 -4.55 9.77 6.00
N SER A 66 -3.75 10.84 5.96
CA SER A 66 -3.65 11.74 4.80
C SER A 66 -3.17 11.00 3.55
N GLU A 67 -2.13 10.19 3.66
CA GLU A 67 -1.60 9.38 2.56
C GLU A 67 -2.60 8.31 2.10
N LEU A 68 -3.33 7.67 3.03
CA LEU A 68 -4.39 6.70 2.69
C LEU A 68 -5.55 7.37 1.96
N VAL A 69 -6.05 8.49 2.45
CA VAL A 69 -7.13 9.24 1.77
C VAL A 69 -6.69 9.62 0.36
N TYR A 70 -5.47 10.14 0.21
CA TYR A 70 -4.92 10.49 -1.09
C TYR A 70 -4.74 9.26 -2.00
N ALA A 71 -4.19 8.18 -1.48
CA ALA A 71 -3.92 6.96 -2.24
C ALA A 71 -5.21 6.24 -2.71
N LEU A 72 -6.29 6.30 -1.92
CA LEU A 72 -7.55 5.62 -2.22
C LEU A 72 -8.50 6.51 -3.04
N ASN A 73 -8.64 7.79 -2.68
CA ASN A 73 -9.60 8.71 -3.29
C ASN A 73 -8.97 9.70 -4.29
N GLY A 74 -7.65 9.72 -4.43
CA GLY A 74 -6.97 10.65 -5.35
C GLY A 74 -7.25 12.12 -5.01
N SER A 75 -7.75 12.88 -5.97
CA SER A 75 -8.06 14.31 -5.84
C SER A 75 -9.40 14.62 -5.15
N GLY A 76 -10.05 13.63 -4.51
CA GLY A 76 -11.30 13.86 -3.78
C GLY A 76 -12.54 13.77 -4.67
N SER A 77 -12.85 12.59 -5.19
CA SER A 77 -14.14 12.35 -5.88
C SER A 77 -15.28 12.25 -4.85
N ASP A 78 -16.44 12.77 -5.21
CA ASP A 78 -17.71 12.66 -4.45
C ASP A 78 -18.34 11.26 -4.55
N THR A 79 -17.51 10.21 -4.59
CA THR A 79 -17.99 8.83 -4.67
C THR A 79 -18.68 8.45 -3.36
N PRO A 80 -19.93 7.97 -3.39
CA PRO A 80 -20.63 7.49 -2.20
C PRO A 80 -19.84 6.42 -1.47
N LYS A 81 -19.70 6.55 -0.15
CA LYS A 81 -18.93 5.61 0.67
C LYS A 81 -19.72 4.31 0.84
N ARG A 82 -19.07 3.19 0.58
CA ARG A 82 -19.59 1.82 0.69
C ARG A 82 -18.85 0.98 1.73
N TYR A 83 -17.62 1.37 2.01
CA TYR A 83 -16.74 0.64 2.92
C TYR A 83 -16.14 1.57 3.97
N SER A 84 -15.77 1.01 5.12
CA SER A 84 -15.06 1.71 6.19
C SER A 84 -13.76 0.98 6.52
N LEU A 85 -12.64 1.72 6.56
CA LEU A 85 -11.30 1.20 6.82
C LEU A 85 -10.90 1.48 8.26
N LYS A 86 -10.86 0.46 9.11
CA LYS A 86 -10.35 0.53 10.48
C LYS A 86 -8.85 0.32 10.49
N LEU A 87 -8.14 1.12 11.29
CA LEU A 87 -6.68 1.15 11.35
C LEU A 87 -6.20 0.99 12.79
N ALA A 88 -5.15 0.20 13.00
CA ALA A 88 -4.40 0.11 14.26
C ALA A 88 -2.90 0.14 13.96
N LEU A 89 -2.23 1.22 14.37
CA LEU A 89 -0.80 1.45 14.15
C LEU A 89 -0.02 1.13 15.42
N ARG A 90 1.09 0.43 15.27
CA ARG A 90 2.14 0.29 16.27
C ARG A 90 3.45 0.79 15.68
N GLU A 91 4.19 1.54 16.45
CA GLU A 91 5.50 2.08 16.08
C GLU A 91 6.55 1.61 17.07
N SER A 92 7.75 1.37 16.59
CA SER A 92 8.93 1.05 17.38
C SER A 92 10.10 1.90 16.91
N GLN A 93 10.97 2.27 17.84
CA GLN A 93 12.22 2.96 17.51
C GLN A 93 13.38 2.18 18.09
N SER A 94 14.45 2.05 17.31
CA SER A 94 15.71 1.43 17.72
C SER A 94 16.90 2.22 17.19
N SER A 95 18.01 2.15 17.88
CA SER A 95 19.25 2.84 17.49
C SER A 95 20.39 1.81 17.45
N PRO A 96 20.55 1.08 16.33
CA PRO A 96 21.51 -0.02 16.25
C PRO A 96 22.97 0.45 16.14
N VAL A 97 23.19 1.70 15.70
CA VAL A 97 24.53 2.26 15.53
C VAL A 97 24.80 3.27 16.63
N VAL A 98 25.75 2.92 17.48
CA VAL A 98 26.24 3.78 18.57
C VAL A 98 27.69 4.10 18.26
N ASP A 99 28.03 5.38 18.30
CA ASP A 99 29.40 5.84 18.26
C ASP A 99 30.13 5.35 19.51
N THR A 100 31.19 4.55 19.31
CA THR A 100 31.89 3.90 20.42
C THR A 100 32.76 4.87 21.24
N GLU A 101 33.09 6.03 20.69
CA GLU A 101 33.89 7.05 21.34
C GLU A 101 33.05 8.00 22.19
N THR A 102 31.88 8.35 21.73
CA THR A 102 30.97 9.29 22.40
C THR A 102 29.81 8.61 23.11
N GLY A 103 29.55 7.33 22.84
CA GLY A 103 28.40 6.58 23.37
C GLY A 103 27.04 7.06 22.82
N THR A 104 27.06 7.93 21.80
CA THR A 104 25.84 8.51 21.22
C THR A 104 25.33 7.68 20.03
N ALA A 105 24.01 7.50 19.98
CA ALA A 105 23.38 6.87 18.83
C ALA A 105 23.47 7.78 17.61
N SER A 106 24.11 7.30 16.53
CA SER A 106 24.31 8.05 15.27
C SER A 106 23.14 7.91 14.29
N SER A 107 22.31 6.88 14.44
CA SER A 107 21.14 6.68 13.59
C SER A 107 19.96 6.10 14.40
N VAL A 108 18.75 6.33 13.89
CA VAL A 108 17.50 5.78 14.44
C VAL A 108 16.75 5.08 13.33
N ILE A 109 16.30 3.85 13.62
CA ILE A 109 15.35 3.12 12.79
C ILE A 109 13.97 3.28 13.41
N VAL A 110 13.00 3.74 12.63
CA VAL A 110 11.59 3.82 12.99
C VAL A 110 10.85 2.72 12.24
N GLY A 111 10.32 1.75 12.96
CA GLY A 111 9.52 0.66 12.42
C GLY A 111 8.04 0.89 12.67
N GLY A 112 7.20 0.56 11.70
CA GLY A 112 5.75 0.64 11.81
C GLY A 112 5.07 -0.66 11.42
N THR A 113 4.08 -1.07 12.21
CA THR A 113 3.18 -2.19 11.91
C THR A 113 1.75 -1.66 11.91
N LEU A 114 1.10 -1.70 10.77
CA LEU A 114 -0.26 -1.25 10.55
C LEU A 114 -1.17 -2.45 10.30
N THR A 115 -2.06 -2.73 11.24
CA THR A 115 -3.17 -3.67 11.03
C THR A 115 -4.37 -2.90 10.50
N TYR A 116 -4.99 -3.41 9.45
CA TYR A 116 -6.17 -2.80 8.84
C TYR A 116 -7.28 -3.82 8.64
N THR A 117 -8.51 -3.34 8.73
CA THR A 117 -9.72 -4.12 8.47
C THR A 117 -10.68 -3.27 7.65
N LEU A 118 -11.03 -3.74 6.44
CA LEU A 118 -12.04 -3.14 5.58
C LEU A 118 -13.36 -3.85 5.84
N THR A 119 -14.36 -3.10 6.24
CA THR A 119 -15.72 -3.60 6.45
C THR A 119 -16.70 -2.91 5.49
N SER A 120 -17.85 -3.54 5.23
CA SER A 120 -19.00 -2.83 4.67
C SER A 120 -19.35 -1.63 5.58
N LEU A 121 -20.01 -0.61 5.03
CA LEU A 121 -20.33 0.62 5.79
C LEU A 121 -21.19 0.34 7.01
N ASP A 122 -22.07 -0.69 6.96
CA ASP A 122 -22.88 -1.15 8.09
C ASP A 122 -22.09 -1.95 9.15
N GLY A 123 -20.80 -2.20 8.90
CA GLY A 123 -19.89 -2.89 9.79
C GLY A 123 -20.11 -4.41 9.94
N LYS A 124 -21.06 -5.00 9.21
CA LYS A 124 -21.44 -6.41 9.39
C LYS A 124 -20.53 -7.38 8.64
N THR A 125 -20.01 -6.97 7.49
CA THR A 125 -19.21 -7.84 6.64
C THR A 125 -17.76 -7.36 6.61
N VAL A 126 -16.82 -8.24 6.92
CA VAL A 126 -15.39 -8.00 6.70
C VAL A 126 -15.06 -8.36 5.25
N VAL A 127 -14.62 -7.38 4.48
CA VAL A 127 -14.28 -7.51 3.05
C VAL A 127 -12.81 -7.87 2.88
N ALA A 128 -11.94 -7.24 3.67
CA ALA A 128 -10.50 -7.48 3.65
C ALA A 128 -9.90 -7.18 5.02
N GLN A 129 -8.83 -7.89 5.37
CA GLN A 129 -8.02 -7.57 6.54
C GLN A 129 -6.56 -7.94 6.28
N GLY A 130 -5.65 -7.30 6.98
CA GLY A 130 -4.24 -7.61 6.85
C GLY A 130 -3.35 -6.73 7.69
N THR A 131 -2.04 -6.96 7.56
CA THR A 131 -1.01 -6.20 8.28
C THR A 131 0.04 -5.74 7.29
N ALA A 132 0.31 -4.43 7.25
CA ALA A 132 1.42 -3.83 6.52
C ALA A 132 2.55 -3.50 7.50
N THR A 133 3.79 -3.71 7.07
CA THR A 133 4.98 -3.40 7.87
C THR A 133 5.97 -2.63 7.03
N SER A 134 6.58 -1.60 7.61
CA SER A 134 7.66 -0.84 6.98
C SER A 134 8.62 -0.33 8.03
N SER A 135 9.82 0.04 7.61
CA SER A 135 10.80 0.71 8.45
C SER A 135 11.54 1.77 7.65
N THR A 136 11.85 2.87 8.30
CA THR A 136 12.65 3.97 7.77
C THR A 136 13.74 4.33 8.76
N SER A 137 14.77 5.02 8.31
CA SER A 137 15.84 5.48 9.20
C SER A 137 16.12 6.96 8.99
N PHE A 138 16.70 7.58 10.01
CA PHE A 138 17.28 8.91 9.92
C PHE A 138 18.54 9.00 10.76
N ASP A 139 19.45 9.87 10.35
CA ASP A 139 20.69 10.12 11.08
C ASP A 139 20.46 11.18 12.16
N ARG A 140 21.15 11.02 13.30
CA ARG A 140 21.18 12.01 14.37
C ARG A 140 22.31 12.98 14.16
N PHE A 141 21.99 14.25 14.30
CA PHE A 141 22.92 15.36 14.19
C PHE A 141 23.08 16.04 15.57
N PRO A 142 24.19 16.72 15.85
CA PRO A 142 24.36 17.51 17.05
C PRO A 142 23.29 18.63 17.18
N GLN A 143 22.79 19.13 16.05
CA GLN A 143 21.78 20.19 16.00
C GLN A 143 20.39 19.63 16.27
N ARG A 144 19.77 20.06 17.38
CA ARG A 144 18.43 19.62 17.80
C ARG A 144 17.37 19.80 16.70
N PHE A 145 17.40 20.94 16.02
CA PHE A 145 16.41 21.26 15.00
C PHE A 145 16.52 20.33 13.77
N ALA A 146 17.74 19.99 13.36
CA ALA A 146 17.95 19.03 12.28
C ALA A 146 17.36 17.66 12.64
N ASN A 147 17.54 17.19 13.88
CA ASN A 147 16.97 15.94 14.36
C ASN A 147 15.43 15.93 14.31
N ILE A 148 14.78 17.01 14.73
CA ILE A 148 13.31 17.09 14.69
C ILE A 148 12.81 17.00 13.25
N ARG A 149 13.47 17.65 12.31
CA ARG A 149 13.10 17.58 10.88
C ARG A 149 13.37 16.21 10.29
N ALA A 150 14.50 15.58 10.59
CA ALA A 150 14.85 14.26 10.13
C ALA A 150 13.88 13.18 10.65
N ALA A 151 13.53 13.25 11.93
CA ALA A 151 12.53 12.36 12.52
C ALA A 151 11.16 12.51 11.85
N ARG A 152 10.71 13.76 11.64
CA ARG A 152 9.45 14.04 10.95
C ARG A 152 9.42 13.52 9.51
N ASP A 153 10.51 13.68 8.78
CA ASP A 153 10.65 13.12 7.43
C ASP A 153 10.56 11.59 7.43
N ALA A 154 11.21 10.93 8.40
CA ALA A 154 11.12 9.49 8.57
C ALA A 154 9.67 9.03 8.87
N GLU A 155 8.93 9.73 9.74
CA GLU A 155 7.52 9.45 10.02
C GLU A 155 6.65 9.57 8.74
N ILE A 156 6.88 10.60 7.92
CA ILE A 156 6.16 10.80 6.65
C ILE A 156 6.46 9.65 5.67
N ARG A 157 7.72 9.27 5.52
CA ARG A 157 8.10 8.16 4.64
C ARG A 157 7.50 6.85 5.11
N LEU A 158 7.55 6.57 6.42
CA LEU A 158 6.93 5.39 7.02
C LEU A 158 5.42 5.34 6.72
N ALA A 159 4.73 6.45 6.95
CA ALA A 159 3.29 6.56 6.70
C ALA A 159 2.93 6.32 5.22
N ARG A 160 3.71 6.89 4.31
CA ARG A 160 3.53 6.71 2.86
C ARG A 160 3.72 5.26 2.43
N ASP A 161 4.77 4.61 2.90
CA ASP A 161 5.07 3.21 2.58
C ASP A 161 3.97 2.27 3.08
N LEU A 162 3.51 2.46 4.33
CA LEU A 162 2.40 1.70 4.89
C LEU A 162 1.10 1.92 4.10
N ALA A 163 0.78 3.17 3.76
CA ALA A 163 -0.42 3.50 2.98
C ALA A 163 -0.39 2.85 1.58
N GLN A 164 0.77 2.87 0.92
CA GLN A 164 0.94 2.25 -0.40
C GLN A 164 0.79 0.72 -0.36
N GLN A 165 1.30 0.06 0.68
CA GLN A 165 1.12 -1.37 0.86
C GLN A 165 -0.36 -1.73 1.09
N VAL A 166 -1.07 -0.96 1.93
CA VAL A 166 -2.51 -1.15 2.15
C VAL A 166 -3.28 -0.96 0.84
N ARG A 167 -3.03 0.13 0.11
CA ARG A 167 -3.66 0.38 -1.20
C ARG A 167 -3.45 -0.79 -2.16
N THR A 168 -2.22 -1.28 -2.30
CA THR A 168 -1.89 -2.38 -3.22
C THR A 168 -2.66 -3.66 -2.85
N ARG A 169 -2.72 -4.02 -1.57
CA ARG A 169 -3.44 -5.21 -1.11
C ARG A 169 -4.95 -5.07 -1.26
N LEU A 170 -5.51 -3.91 -0.92
CA LEU A 170 -6.94 -3.63 -1.13
C LEU A 170 -7.28 -3.66 -2.62
N SER A 171 -6.43 -3.11 -3.48
CA SER A 171 -6.60 -3.16 -4.93
C SER A 171 -6.66 -4.61 -5.44
N ALA A 172 -5.75 -5.47 -4.98
CA ALA A 172 -5.74 -6.88 -5.37
C ALA A 172 -7.01 -7.62 -4.91
N THR A 173 -7.43 -7.40 -3.66
CA THR A 173 -8.63 -8.05 -3.11
C THR A 173 -9.90 -7.56 -3.80
N LEU A 174 -10.06 -6.25 -3.98
CA LEU A 174 -11.27 -5.66 -4.57
C LEU A 174 -11.36 -5.88 -6.08
N ALA A 175 -10.24 -6.04 -6.78
CA ALA A 175 -10.25 -6.41 -8.20
C ALA A 175 -10.81 -7.83 -8.43
N THR A 176 -10.70 -8.72 -7.44
CA THR A 176 -11.14 -10.13 -7.52
C THR A 176 -12.45 -10.40 -6.81
N ALA A 177 -12.90 -9.49 -5.94
CA ALA A 177 -14.20 -9.59 -5.28
C ALA A 177 -15.33 -9.44 -6.31
N SER A 178 -16.16 -10.44 -6.39
CA SER A 178 -17.33 -10.51 -7.29
C SER A 178 -18.57 -9.96 -6.59
#